data_4e5d062a124ed1ac85cafe442a883941
#
_entry.id   4e5d062a124ed1ac85cafe442a883941
#
_cell.length_a   1.000
_cell.length_b   1.000
_cell.length_c   1.000
_cell.angle_alpha   90.00
_cell.angle_beta   90.00
_cell.angle_gamma   90.00
#
_symmetry.space_group_name_H-M   'P 1'
#
loop_
_entity.id
_entity.type
_entity.pdbx_description
1 polymer ?
#
loop_
_entity_poly.entity_id
_entity_poly.type
_entity_poly.pdbx_seq_one_letter_code
_entity_poly.pdbx_strand_id
1 'polypeptide(L)'
;MFVSFTVAKYSGRNILFGFLSMAIFRILFFLKNYGVVFSKLMGSGKNGTFDIEPDLKQWAYMWVWKSEEHYENFEKKSWVMKYIRRFSTEKFTLFLKPLQSHGLWDGKNPFETNEKENFGDNETIVVLTRASIRIHKAADFWRNVPAIAKNFAQHEGFLYSIGVGEMPFFKQATLSVWQNETFMKAFAYRRKEHSVVIQKTRSQQWYSEELFARFRLIGHTGNVPVSISDL
;
A
#
# COMPACT_ATOMS: atom_id res chain seq x y z
N MET A 1 -1.32 17.13 -4.49
CA MET A 1 -0.82 16.14 -3.51
C MET A 1 -0.12 15.02 -4.27
N PHE A 2 1.03 14.55 -3.79
CA PHE A 2 1.85 13.54 -4.43
C PHE A 2 2.12 12.41 -3.43
N VAL A 3 2.02 11.15 -3.86
CA VAL A 3 2.25 9.99 -2.99
C VAL A 3 3.29 9.08 -3.64
N SER A 4 4.27 8.64 -2.87
CA SER A 4 5.21 7.59 -3.27
C SER A 4 5.00 6.33 -2.44
N PHE A 5 4.90 5.18 -3.11
CA PHE A 5 4.85 3.87 -2.48
C PHE A 5 6.06 3.06 -2.93
N THR A 6 7.01 2.90 -2.04
CA THR A 6 8.28 2.22 -2.31
C THR A 6 8.27 0.83 -1.69
N VAL A 7 8.65 -0.18 -2.47
CA VAL A 7 8.91 -1.54 -1.99
C VAL A 7 10.39 -1.81 -2.13
N ALA A 8 11.01 -2.30 -1.07
CA ALA A 8 12.42 -2.66 -1.05
C ALA A 8 12.60 -4.08 -0.52
N LYS A 9 13.41 -4.88 -1.23
CA LYS A 9 13.79 -6.23 -0.82
C LYS A 9 15.21 -6.24 -0.30
N TYR A 10 15.42 -7.05 0.71
CA TYR A 10 16.70 -7.25 1.39
C TYR A 10 17.04 -8.73 1.41
N SER A 11 18.28 -9.10 1.12
CA SER A 11 18.71 -10.49 1.08
C SER A 11 19.94 -10.75 1.95
N GLY A 12 20.15 -12.01 2.33
CA GLY A 12 21.30 -12.43 3.13
C GLY A 12 21.41 -11.64 4.44
N ARG A 13 22.60 -11.13 4.74
CA ARG A 13 22.87 -10.33 5.95
C ARG A 13 22.12 -9.00 5.98
N ASN A 14 21.69 -8.50 4.82
CA ASN A 14 20.99 -7.23 4.72
C ASN A 14 19.54 -7.27 5.23
N ILE A 15 18.96 -8.45 5.47
CA ILE A 15 17.63 -8.59 6.09
C ILE A 15 17.56 -7.82 7.42
N LEU A 16 18.63 -7.85 8.23
CA LEU A 16 18.70 -7.10 9.48
C LEU A 16 18.56 -5.58 9.24
N PHE A 17 19.10 -5.06 8.14
CA PHE A 17 18.96 -3.64 7.81
C PHE A 17 17.54 -3.27 7.38
N GLY A 18 16.77 -4.21 6.81
CA GLY A 18 15.33 -4.05 6.59
C GLY A 18 14.58 -3.82 7.90
N PHE A 19 14.82 -4.65 8.91
CA PHE A 19 14.23 -4.47 10.25
C PHE A 19 14.66 -3.16 10.91
N LEU A 20 15.94 -2.85 10.87
CA LEU A 20 16.48 -1.62 11.46
C LEU A 20 15.89 -0.37 10.81
N SER A 21 15.56 -0.42 9.50
CA SER A 21 14.93 0.70 8.81
C SER A 21 13.61 1.11 9.46
N MET A 22 12.82 0.15 9.96
CA MET A 22 11.54 0.43 10.63
C MET A 22 11.69 1.28 11.89
N ALA A 23 12.74 1.04 12.69
CA ALA A 23 13.02 1.82 13.88
C ALA A 23 13.71 3.15 13.55
N ILE A 24 14.76 3.10 12.72
CA ILE A 24 15.63 4.24 12.43
C ILE A 24 14.87 5.32 11.64
N PHE A 25 14.10 4.95 10.62
CA PHE A 25 13.40 5.94 9.78
C PHE A 25 12.30 6.67 10.53
N ARG A 26 11.68 6.03 11.54
CA ARG A 26 10.72 6.70 12.41
C ARG A 26 11.34 7.89 13.14
N ILE A 27 12.54 7.69 13.68
CA ILE A 27 13.25 8.73 14.46
C ILE A 27 13.77 9.82 13.52
N LEU A 28 14.45 9.46 12.43
CA LEU A 28 15.05 10.41 11.50
C LEU A 28 14.02 11.23 10.74
N PHE A 29 12.89 10.64 10.45
CA PHE A 29 11.80 11.31 9.74
C PHE A 29 11.20 12.44 10.59
N PHE A 30 11.12 12.24 11.91
CA PHE A 30 10.66 13.25 12.84
C PHE A 30 11.66 14.43 12.95
N LEU A 31 12.96 14.15 12.80
CA LEU A 31 14.03 15.14 12.93
C LEU A 31 14.29 15.99 11.67
N LYS A 32 13.82 15.54 10.47
CA LYS A 32 14.06 16.25 9.21
C LYS A 32 12.75 16.44 8.44
N ASN A 33 12.27 17.68 8.38
CA ASN A 33 11.09 18.03 7.59
C ASN A 33 11.42 18.12 6.10
N TYR A 34 11.18 17.04 5.35
CA TYR A 34 11.32 16.99 3.89
C TYR A 34 10.02 17.33 3.13
N GLY A 35 9.04 17.96 3.78
CA GLY A 35 7.74 18.23 3.16
C GLY A 35 6.81 17.01 3.14
N VAL A 36 7.06 16.01 3.97
CA VAL A 36 6.17 14.89 4.19
C VAL A 36 4.98 15.30 5.06
N VAL A 37 3.80 14.99 4.57
CA VAL A 37 2.53 15.25 5.26
C VAL A 37 2.11 14.03 6.08
N PHE A 38 2.37 12.83 5.53
CA PHE A 38 2.03 11.57 6.18
C PHE A 38 3.02 10.48 5.75
N SER A 39 3.29 9.54 6.64
CA SER A 39 4.20 8.43 6.34
C SER A 39 3.81 7.15 7.03
N LYS A 40 4.04 6.02 6.33
CA LYS A 40 3.89 4.68 6.86
C LYS A 40 5.05 3.79 6.46
N LEU A 41 5.55 3.06 7.45
CA LEU A 41 6.58 2.04 7.31
C LEU A 41 5.92 0.70 7.63
N MET A 42 6.00 -0.25 6.71
CA MET A 42 5.20 -1.47 6.75
C MET A 42 6.03 -2.69 6.37
N GLY A 43 5.78 -3.81 7.04
CA GLY A 43 6.19 -5.12 6.55
C GLY A 43 5.25 -5.60 5.45
N SER A 44 5.61 -6.66 4.73
CA SER A 44 4.75 -7.29 3.73
C SER A 44 4.47 -8.76 4.03
N GLY A 45 3.40 -9.30 3.45
CA GLY A 45 3.11 -10.73 3.41
C GLY A 45 3.88 -11.45 2.28
N LYS A 46 4.06 -12.77 2.39
CA LYS A 46 4.89 -13.57 1.45
C LYS A 46 4.33 -13.65 0.05
N ASN A 47 3.04 -13.77 -0.13
CA ASN A 47 2.42 -14.12 -1.42
C ASN A 47 1.78 -12.94 -2.16
N GLY A 48 2.23 -11.72 -1.91
CA GLY A 48 1.78 -10.52 -2.63
C GLY A 48 0.34 -10.08 -2.33
N THR A 49 -0.34 -10.77 -1.40
CA THR A 49 -1.71 -10.45 -0.97
C THR A 49 -1.79 -10.48 0.56
N PHE A 50 -3.01 -10.55 1.11
CA PHE A 50 -3.20 -10.80 2.54
C PHE A 50 -2.66 -12.19 2.90
N ASP A 51 -1.46 -12.23 3.46
CA ASP A 51 -0.88 -13.46 4.00
C ASP A 51 -0.58 -13.26 5.48
N ILE A 52 -0.86 -14.31 6.26
CA ILE A 52 -0.51 -14.35 7.68
C ILE A 52 1.01 -14.44 7.86
N GLU A 53 1.69 -15.10 6.91
CA GLU A 53 3.13 -15.24 6.98
C GLU A 53 3.84 -13.97 6.50
N PRO A 54 4.64 -13.30 7.37
CA PRO A 54 5.39 -12.13 6.96
C PRO A 54 6.54 -12.48 6.04
N ASP A 55 6.77 -11.66 5.04
CA ASP A 55 8.02 -11.66 4.27
C ASP A 55 9.03 -10.73 4.95
N LEU A 56 9.93 -11.31 5.73
CA LEU A 56 10.96 -10.55 6.44
C LEU A 56 12.01 -9.92 5.50
N LYS A 57 11.99 -10.29 4.23
CA LYS A 57 12.91 -9.77 3.21
C LYS A 57 12.34 -8.55 2.48
N GLN A 58 11.04 -8.27 2.61
CA GLN A 58 10.37 -7.23 1.85
C GLN A 58 9.67 -6.23 2.75
N TRP A 59 9.93 -4.95 2.52
CA TRP A 59 9.42 -3.82 3.30
C TRP A 59 8.83 -2.77 2.39
N ALA A 60 7.75 -2.13 2.83
CA ALA A 60 7.08 -1.07 2.09
C ALA A 60 7.12 0.25 2.85
N TYR A 61 7.31 1.32 2.10
CA TYR A 61 7.38 2.69 2.60
C TYR A 61 6.40 3.55 1.82
N MET A 62 5.43 4.12 2.51
CA MET A 62 4.48 5.06 1.91
C MET A 62 4.71 6.45 2.48
N TRP A 63 4.86 7.43 1.60
CA TRP A 63 4.98 8.84 1.94
C TRP A 63 4.00 9.67 1.13
N VAL A 64 3.31 10.58 1.82
CA VAL A 64 2.48 11.62 1.22
C VAL A 64 3.26 12.94 1.30
N TRP A 65 3.41 13.61 0.17
CA TRP A 65 4.26 14.78 0.00
C TRP A 65 3.43 16.03 -0.28
N LYS A 66 3.93 17.21 0.10
CA LYS A 66 3.36 18.48 -0.30
C LYS A 66 3.40 18.68 -1.82
N SER A 67 4.50 18.25 -2.47
CA SER A 67 4.67 18.29 -3.93
C SER A 67 5.68 17.23 -4.39
N GLU A 68 5.76 17.00 -5.70
CA GLU A 68 6.74 16.13 -6.33
C GLU A 68 8.17 16.60 -6.08
N GLU A 69 8.42 17.91 -6.10
CA GLU A 69 9.73 18.51 -5.81
C GLU A 69 10.26 18.10 -4.43
N HIS A 70 9.39 18.02 -3.42
CA HIS A 70 9.75 17.55 -2.08
C HIS A 70 10.21 16.08 -2.11
N TYR A 71 9.52 15.23 -2.88
CA TYR A 71 9.95 13.85 -3.10
C TYR A 71 11.31 13.79 -3.81
N GLU A 72 11.52 14.54 -4.88
CA GLU A 72 12.80 14.55 -5.59
C GLU A 72 13.97 14.99 -4.71
N ASN A 73 13.76 16.04 -3.91
CA ASN A 73 14.75 16.49 -2.95
C ASN A 73 15.09 15.40 -1.91
N PHE A 74 14.05 14.71 -1.43
CA PHE A 74 14.21 13.58 -0.50
C PHE A 74 14.96 12.43 -1.16
N GLU A 75 14.57 12.00 -2.36
CA GLU A 75 15.21 10.92 -3.11
C GLU A 75 16.71 11.23 -3.34
N LYS A 76 17.04 12.45 -3.71
CA LYS A 76 18.43 12.87 -4.03
C LYS A 76 19.29 13.06 -2.77
N LYS A 77 18.74 13.68 -1.72
CA LYS A 77 19.55 14.22 -0.60
C LYS A 77 19.38 13.45 0.71
N SER A 78 18.30 12.68 0.89
CA SER A 78 18.01 12.08 2.20
C SER A 78 18.96 10.92 2.51
N TRP A 79 19.30 10.83 3.78
CA TRP A 79 20.01 9.67 4.29
C TRP A 79 19.16 8.39 4.21
N VAL A 80 17.84 8.52 4.35
CA VAL A 80 16.88 7.40 4.26
C VAL A 80 16.98 6.71 2.90
N MET A 81 16.96 7.48 1.81
CA MET A 81 17.06 6.91 0.46
C MET A 81 18.45 6.36 0.16
N LYS A 82 19.50 6.98 0.69
CA LYS A 82 20.86 6.44 0.63
C LYS A 82 20.95 5.09 1.35
N TYR A 83 20.33 4.99 2.52
CA TYR A 83 20.27 3.73 3.28
C TYR A 83 19.53 2.64 2.51
N ILE A 84 18.31 2.93 2.01
CA ILE A 84 17.53 1.96 1.22
C ILE A 84 18.34 1.50 0.01
N ARG A 85 18.91 2.40 -0.79
CA ARG A 85 19.75 2.05 -1.95
C ARG A 85 20.98 1.22 -1.59
N ARG A 86 21.60 1.47 -0.44
CA ARG A 86 22.82 0.78 -0.01
C ARG A 86 22.58 -0.66 0.40
N PHE A 87 21.43 -0.93 1.03
CA PHE A 87 21.18 -2.21 1.70
C PHE A 87 20.10 -3.06 1.03
N SER A 88 19.20 -2.49 0.22
CA SER A 88 18.25 -3.28 -0.56
C SER A 88 18.93 -3.93 -1.78
N THR A 89 18.47 -5.12 -2.15
CA THR A 89 18.88 -5.82 -3.38
C THR A 89 18.02 -5.42 -4.56
N GLU A 90 16.75 -5.14 -4.32
CA GLU A 90 15.78 -4.68 -5.29
C GLU A 90 14.96 -3.55 -4.67
N LYS A 91 14.61 -2.58 -5.48
CA LYS A 91 13.72 -1.50 -5.07
C LYS A 91 12.89 -1.05 -6.26
N PHE A 92 11.61 -0.78 -6.03
CA PHE A 92 10.79 0.00 -6.94
C PHE A 92 9.92 1.01 -6.17
N THR A 93 9.48 2.04 -6.87
CA THR A 93 8.58 3.05 -6.33
C THR A 93 7.47 3.32 -7.34
N LEU A 94 6.23 3.32 -6.87
CA LEU A 94 5.06 3.78 -7.61
C LEU A 94 4.76 5.22 -7.21
N PHE A 95 4.49 6.07 -8.20
CA PHE A 95 4.08 7.45 -8.02
C PHE A 95 2.58 7.56 -8.24
N LEU A 96 1.88 8.11 -7.26
CA LEU A 96 0.44 8.04 -7.17
C LEU A 96 -0.14 9.45 -6.95
N LYS A 97 -1.19 9.77 -7.72
CA LYS A 97 -2.01 10.96 -7.49
C LYS A 97 -3.34 10.53 -6.84
N PRO A 98 -3.66 10.99 -5.61
CA PRO A 98 -4.95 10.68 -4.99
C PRO A 98 -6.10 11.30 -5.80
N LEU A 99 -7.15 10.51 -6.05
CA LEU A 99 -8.35 10.95 -6.74
C LEU A 99 -9.60 10.87 -5.85
N GLN A 100 -9.67 9.84 -5.02
CA GLN A 100 -10.78 9.63 -4.12
C GLN A 100 -10.31 8.89 -2.87
N SER A 101 -10.79 9.33 -1.71
CA SER A 101 -10.57 8.59 -0.47
C SER A 101 -11.74 8.77 0.49
N HIS A 102 -11.94 7.77 1.35
CA HIS A 102 -12.85 7.86 2.48
C HIS A 102 -12.35 7.01 3.63
N GLY A 103 -12.78 7.34 4.85
CA GLY A 103 -12.30 6.70 6.06
C GLY A 103 -11.04 7.37 6.60
N LEU A 104 -10.40 6.70 7.56
CA LEU A 104 -9.31 7.27 8.33
C LEU A 104 -8.12 6.31 8.45
N TRP A 105 -6.94 6.88 8.63
CA TRP A 105 -5.70 6.19 8.96
C TRP A 105 -5.02 6.90 10.13
N ASP A 106 -5.06 6.30 11.32
CA ASP A 106 -4.66 6.89 12.59
C ASP A 106 -5.36 8.25 12.84
N GLY A 107 -6.70 8.25 12.69
CA GLY A 107 -7.56 9.41 12.95
C GLY A 107 -7.54 10.50 11.89
N LYS A 108 -6.89 10.30 10.73
CA LYS A 108 -6.76 11.28 9.64
C LYS A 108 -7.08 10.64 8.29
N ASN A 109 -7.55 11.42 7.34
CA ASN A 109 -7.55 11.04 5.93
C ASN A 109 -6.35 11.70 5.23
N PRO A 110 -5.25 10.97 5.00
CA PRO A 110 -4.03 11.57 4.43
C PRO A 110 -4.12 11.82 2.92
N PHE A 111 -5.17 11.36 2.26
CA PHE A 111 -5.38 11.43 0.81
C PHE A 111 -6.57 12.31 0.43
N GLU A 112 -7.09 13.08 1.39
CA GLU A 112 -8.20 13.99 1.12
C GLU A 112 -7.79 15.04 0.08
N THR A 113 -8.59 15.17 -0.98
CA THR A 113 -8.38 16.13 -2.05
C THR A 113 -9.68 16.85 -2.33
N ASN A 114 -9.57 18.16 -2.56
CA ASN A 114 -10.70 18.99 -2.98
C ASN A 114 -10.90 18.91 -4.51
N GLU A 115 -9.96 18.34 -5.24
CA GLU A 115 -10.03 18.16 -6.69
C GLU A 115 -10.90 16.94 -7.00
N LYS A 116 -12.03 17.17 -7.66
CA LYS A 116 -12.88 16.11 -8.22
C LYS A 116 -12.40 15.83 -9.64
N GLU A 117 -11.32 15.05 -9.74
CA GLU A 117 -10.91 14.51 -11.03
C GLU A 117 -11.57 13.14 -11.24
N ASN A 118 -12.11 12.94 -12.44
CA ASN A 118 -12.60 11.63 -12.86
C ASN A 118 -11.46 10.79 -13.42
N PHE A 119 -11.60 9.49 -13.37
CA PHE A 119 -10.70 8.58 -14.07
C PHE A 119 -10.95 8.68 -15.58
N GLY A 120 -9.88 8.74 -16.37
CA GLY A 120 -9.95 8.49 -17.80
C GLY A 120 -10.23 7.00 -18.09
N ASP A 121 -10.84 6.70 -19.21
CA ASP A 121 -11.30 5.33 -19.56
C ASP A 121 -10.17 4.28 -19.57
N ASN A 122 -8.93 4.70 -19.85
CA ASN A 122 -7.77 3.81 -19.99
C ASN A 122 -6.67 4.10 -18.96
N GLU A 123 -6.98 4.79 -17.87
CA GLU A 123 -5.97 5.12 -16.85
C GLU A 123 -5.77 3.97 -15.87
N THR A 124 -4.50 3.65 -15.61
CA THR A 124 -4.14 2.66 -14.59
C THR A 124 -4.49 3.17 -13.19
N ILE A 125 -5.25 2.33 -12.48
CA ILE A 125 -5.80 2.64 -11.16
C ILE A 125 -5.07 1.84 -10.09
N VAL A 126 -4.70 2.54 -9.04
CA VAL A 126 -4.17 1.93 -7.82
C VAL A 126 -5.19 2.10 -6.70
N VAL A 127 -5.50 1.00 -6.03
CA VAL A 127 -6.42 0.98 -4.90
C VAL A 127 -5.68 0.60 -3.63
N LEU A 128 -5.87 1.39 -2.60
CA LEU A 128 -5.42 1.10 -1.25
C LEU A 128 -6.64 0.83 -0.37
N THR A 129 -6.67 -0.35 0.23
CA THR A 129 -7.64 -0.70 1.26
C THR A 129 -6.89 -0.97 2.55
N ARG A 130 -7.24 -0.27 3.62
CA ARG A 130 -6.58 -0.40 4.92
C ARG A 130 -7.61 -0.63 6.03
N ALA A 131 -7.28 -1.48 6.98
CA ALA A 131 -8.11 -1.75 8.14
C ALA A 131 -7.30 -1.91 9.43
N SER A 132 -7.81 -1.34 10.52
CA SER A 132 -7.43 -1.70 11.89
C SER A 132 -8.42 -2.74 12.41
N ILE A 133 -7.97 -3.98 12.56
CA ILE A 133 -8.77 -5.11 12.97
C ILE A 133 -8.89 -5.10 14.50
N ARG A 134 -10.10 -5.24 15.02
CA ARG A 134 -10.34 -5.35 16.47
C ARG A 134 -9.71 -6.64 16.99
N ILE A 135 -8.98 -6.59 18.10
CA ILE A 135 -8.21 -7.71 18.66
C ILE A 135 -9.07 -8.96 18.82
N HIS A 136 -10.27 -8.82 19.40
CA HIS A 136 -11.21 -9.92 19.61
C HIS A 136 -11.86 -10.47 18.33
N LYS A 137 -11.66 -9.81 17.18
CA LYS A 137 -12.15 -10.21 15.85
C LYS A 137 -11.05 -10.70 14.92
N ALA A 138 -9.79 -10.63 15.33
CA ALA A 138 -8.66 -11.00 14.48
C ALA A 138 -8.74 -12.45 13.99
N ALA A 139 -9.11 -13.40 14.86
CA ALA A 139 -9.23 -14.80 14.47
C ALA A 139 -10.33 -15.02 13.40
N ASP A 140 -11.46 -14.32 13.51
CA ASP A 140 -12.54 -14.42 12.52
C ASP A 140 -12.15 -13.77 11.19
N PHE A 141 -11.46 -12.64 11.23
CA PHE A 141 -10.92 -11.98 10.05
C PHE A 141 -9.99 -12.93 9.29
N TRP A 142 -8.96 -13.46 9.95
CA TRP A 142 -7.95 -14.30 9.33
C TRP A 142 -8.44 -15.65 8.83
N ARG A 143 -9.55 -16.18 9.35
CA ARG A 143 -10.21 -17.38 8.79
C ARG A 143 -10.91 -17.11 7.44
N ASN A 144 -11.39 -15.90 7.22
CA ASN A 144 -12.21 -15.57 6.05
C ASN A 144 -11.43 -14.90 4.91
N VAL A 145 -10.40 -14.15 5.23
CA VAL A 145 -9.64 -13.33 4.27
C VAL A 145 -8.80 -14.13 3.26
N PRO A 146 -8.13 -15.24 3.61
CA PRO A 146 -7.31 -15.99 2.65
C PRO A 146 -8.07 -16.50 1.43
N ALA A 147 -9.36 -16.83 1.60
CA ALA A 147 -10.19 -17.28 0.48
C ALA A 147 -10.43 -16.19 -0.57
N ILE A 148 -10.47 -14.92 -0.15
CA ILE A 148 -10.63 -13.77 -1.05
C ILE A 148 -9.32 -13.47 -1.77
N ALA A 149 -8.21 -13.54 -1.04
CA ALA A 149 -6.89 -13.21 -1.57
C ALA A 149 -6.47 -14.12 -2.74
N LYS A 150 -6.80 -15.40 -2.70
CA LYS A 150 -6.48 -16.37 -3.76
C LYS A 150 -7.10 -16.03 -5.13
N ASN A 151 -8.17 -15.27 -5.14
CA ASN A 151 -8.92 -14.96 -6.37
C ASN A 151 -8.47 -13.68 -7.07
N PHE A 152 -7.61 -12.86 -6.46
CA PHE A 152 -7.16 -11.59 -7.04
C PHE A 152 -6.43 -11.77 -8.39
N ALA A 153 -5.44 -12.64 -8.43
CA ALA A 153 -4.56 -12.84 -9.59
C ALA A 153 -5.27 -13.41 -10.85
N GLN A 154 -6.49 -13.91 -10.70
CA GLN A 154 -7.26 -14.53 -11.81
C GLN A 154 -8.20 -13.53 -12.51
N HIS A 155 -8.23 -12.26 -12.07
CA HIS A 155 -9.12 -11.27 -12.65
C HIS A 155 -8.50 -10.58 -13.85
N GLU A 156 -9.32 -10.45 -14.89
CA GLU A 156 -8.99 -9.63 -16.03
C GLU A 156 -8.71 -8.19 -15.60
N GLY A 157 -7.65 -7.61 -16.18
CA GLY A 157 -7.19 -6.27 -15.82
C GLY A 157 -6.50 -6.13 -14.47
N PHE A 158 -6.32 -7.21 -13.71
CA PHE A 158 -5.45 -7.21 -12.53
C PHE A 158 -3.98 -7.22 -12.95
N LEU A 159 -3.18 -6.29 -12.40
CA LEU A 159 -1.77 -6.16 -12.73
C LEU A 159 -0.84 -6.57 -11.59
N TYR A 160 -1.12 -6.08 -10.39
CA TYR A 160 -0.26 -6.31 -9.24
C TYR A 160 -1.00 -6.12 -7.92
N SER A 161 -0.57 -6.79 -6.86
CA SER A 161 -0.95 -6.45 -5.50
C SER A 161 0.15 -6.77 -4.50
N ILE A 162 0.09 -6.07 -3.38
CA ILE A 162 0.93 -6.32 -2.21
C ILE A 162 0.11 -6.11 -0.94
N GLY A 163 0.14 -7.12 -0.05
CA GLY A 163 -0.34 -6.99 1.31
C GLY A 163 0.75 -6.43 2.19
N VAL A 164 0.43 -5.41 2.96
CA VAL A 164 1.37 -4.73 3.88
C VAL A 164 0.73 -4.49 5.24
N GLY A 165 1.54 -4.37 6.28
CA GLY A 165 1.03 -4.13 7.62
C GLY A 165 1.98 -3.33 8.50
N GLU A 166 1.42 -2.40 9.27
CA GLU A 166 2.16 -1.64 10.30
C GLU A 166 2.35 -2.46 11.58
N MET A 167 1.41 -3.35 11.85
CA MET A 167 1.38 -4.22 13.01
C MET A 167 0.84 -5.58 12.58
N PRO A 168 1.60 -6.66 12.79
CA PRO A 168 1.16 -8.01 12.45
C PRO A 168 -0.25 -8.28 12.99
N PHE A 169 -1.09 -8.92 12.18
CA PHE A 169 -2.46 -9.34 12.46
C PHE A 169 -3.52 -8.24 12.64
N PHE A 170 -3.15 -7.01 13.02
CA PHE A 170 -4.12 -6.01 13.46
C PHE A 170 -4.23 -4.77 12.57
N LYS A 171 -3.13 -4.28 11.99
CA LYS A 171 -3.12 -3.11 11.10
C LYS A 171 -2.63 -3.53 9.72
N GLN A 172 -3.57 -3.82 8.85
CA GLN A 172 -3.32 -4.40 7.53
C GLN A 172 -3.79 -3.46 6.42
N ALA A 173 -3.09 -3.51 5.30
CA ALA A 173 -3.50 -2.84 4.09
C ALA A 173 -3.16 -3.69 2.86
N THR A 174 -3.89 -3.48 1.78
CA THR A 174 -3.55 -4.01 0.44
C THR A 174 -3.48 -2.85 -0.53
N LEU A 175 -2.40 -2.81 -1.28
CA LEU A 175 -2.30 -1.97 -2.46
C LEU A 175 -2.43 -2.86 -3.69
N SER A 176 -3.38 -2.55 -4.57
CA SER A 176 -3.61 -3.29 -5.82
C SER A 176 -3.60 -2.36 -7.02
N VAL A 177 -3.02 -2.83 -8.13
CA VAL A 177 -2.91 -2.10 -9.40
C VAL A 177 -3.78 -2.77 -10.43
N TRP A 178 -4.58 -1.98 -11.13
CA TRP A 178 -5.57 -2.40 -12.11
C TRP A 178 -5.38 -1.64 -13.42
N GLN A 179 -5.61 -2.31 -14.51
CA GLN A 179 -5.45 -1.74 -15.84
C GLN A 179 -6.34 -0.50 -16.06
N ASN A 180 -7.57 -0.52 -15.53
CA ASN A 180 -8.46 0.64 -15.52
C ASN A 180 -9.58 0.48 -14.47
N GLU A 181 -10.44 1.52 -14.39
CA GLU A 181 -11.54 1.57 -13.42
C GLU A 181 -12.61 0.49 -13.69
N THR A 182 -12.86 0.13 -14.95
CA THR A 182 -13.87 -0.86 -15.33
C THR A 182 -13.53 -2.24 -14.76
N PHE A 183 -12.31 -2.70 -14.90
CA PHE A 183 -11.88 -3.98 -14.35
C PHE A 183 -11.86 -3.95 -12.81
N MET A 184 -11.40 -2.87 -12.22
CA MET A 184 -11.43 -2.69 -10.76
C MET A 184 -12.87 -2.74 -10.22
N LYS A 185 -13.81 -2.04 -10.85
CA LYS A 185 -15.24 -2.06 -10.46
C LYS A 185 -15.86 -3.45 -10.68
N ALA A 186 -15.53 -4.14 -11.76
CA ALA A 186 -15.99 -5.50 -12.02
C ALA A 186 -15.56 -6.45 -10.89
N PHE A 187 -14.34 -6.34 -10.42
CA PHE A 187 -13.87 -7.08 -9.25
C PHE A 187 -14.64 -6.69 -7.98
N ALA A 188 -14.73 -5.38 -7.69
CA ALA A 188 -15.27 -4.90 -6.42
C ALA A 188 -16.78 -5.18 -6.24
N TYR A 189 -17.57 -5.15 -7.35
CA TYR A 189 -19.04 -5.15 -7.26
C TYR A 189 -19.72 -6.39 -7.84
N ARG A 190 -19.09 -7.18 -8.71
CA ARG A 190 -19.75 -8.30 -9.39
C ARG A 190 -19.67 -9.64 -8.66
N ARG A 191 -18.85 -9.80 -7.63
CA ARG A 191 -18.74 -11.07 -6.90
C ARG A 191 -19.56 -11.10 -5.63
N LYS A 192 -20.48 -12.07 -5.56
CA LYS A 192 -21.25 -12.40 -4.35
C LYS A 192 -20.33 -12.68 -3.15
N GLU A 193 -19.20 -13.34 -3.36
CA GLU A 193 -18.23 -13.69 -2.31
C GLU A 193 -17.59 -12.43 -1.68
N HIS A 194 -17.20 -11.45 -2.50
CA HIS A 194 -16.64 -10.18 -2.01
C HIS A 194 -17.70 -9.35 -1.27
N SER A 195 -18.92 -9.29 -1.81
CA SER A 195 -20.05 -8.60 -1.17
C SER A 195 -20.45 -9.25 0.17
N VAL A 196 -20.42 -10.58 0.27
CA VAL A 196 -20.71 -11.32 1.51
C VAL A 196 -19.68 -10.98 2.60
N VAL A 197 -18.38 -10.89 2.24
CA VAL A 197 -17.36 -10.54 3.23
C VAL A 197 -17.44 -9.08 3.63
N ILE A 198 -17.68 -8.15 2.71
CA ILE A 198 -17.95 -6.74 3.05
C ILE A 198 -19.16 -6.62 3.99
N GLN A 199 -20.24 -7.33 3.68
CA GLN A 199 -21.43 -7.35 4.53
C GLN A 199 -21.13 -7.94 5.92
N LYS A 200 -20.37 -9.05 5.96
CA LYS A 200 -19.95 -9.70 7.21
C LYS A 200 -19.02 -8.79 8.02
N THR A 201 -18.09 -8.10 7.37
CA THR A 201 -17.19 -7.13 8.00
C THR A 201 -18.00 -6.01 8.70
N ARG A 202 -19.01 -5.48 8.01
CA ARG A 202 -19.88 -4.43 8.57
C ARG A 202 -20.79 -4.94 9.68
N SER A 203 -21.47 -6.06 9.47
CA SER A 203 -22.40 -6.63 10.45
C SER A 203 -21.71 -7.11 11.73
N GLN A 204 -20.49 -7.63 11.61
CA GLN A 204 -19.70 -8.13 12.73
C GLN A 204 -18.72 -7.11 13.32
N GLN A 205 -18.68 -5.90 12.74
CA GLN A 205 -17.81 -4.80 13.18
C GLN A 205 -16.34 -5.23 13.39
N TRP A 206 -15.75 -5.88 12.39
CA TRP A 206 -14.37 -6.37 12.49
C TRP A 206 -13.35 -5.26 12.63
N TYR A 207 -13.65 -4.07 12.08
CA TYR A 207 -12.71 -2.95 12.05
C TYR A 207 -13.03 -1.92 13.13
N SER A 208 -11.98 -1.38 13.73
CA SER A 208 -12.07 -0.18 14.57
C SER A 208 -11.85 1.09 13.75
N GLU A 209 -11.14 0.96 12.63
CA GLU A 209 -10.85 2.04 11.69
C GLU A 209 -10.60 1.42 10.32
N GLU A 210 -11.06 2.08 9.27
CA GLU A 210 -10.80 1.69 7.88
C GLU A 210 -10.52 2.91 7.01
N LEU A 211 -9.75 2.69 5.94
CA LEU A 211 -9.54 3.67 4.89
C LEU A 211 -9.53 2.99 3.53
N PHE A 212 -10.19 3.61 2.59
CA PHE A 212 -10.18 3.24 1.18
C PHE A 212 -9.74 4.44 0.35
N ALA A 213 -8.78 4.25 -0.54
CA ALA A 213 -8.32 5.29 -1.44
C ALA A 213 -8.07 4.77 -2.85
N ARG A 214 -8.36 5.60 -3.84
CA ARG A 214 -8.08 5.37 -5.25
C ARG A 214 -7.11 6.42 -5.74
N PHE A 215 -6.15 5.97 -6.52
CA PHE A 215 -5.09 6.79 -7.08
C PHE A 215 -4.99 6.55 -8.58
N ARG A 216 -4.58 7.57 -9.31
CA ARG A 216 -3.99 7.41 -10.64
C ARG A 216 -2.53 7.02 -10.48
N LEU A 217 -2.08 5.99 -11.21
CA LEU A 217 -0.65 5.75 -11.38
C LEU A 217 -0.09 6.80 -12.34
N ILE A 218 0.84 7.62 -11.87
CA ILE A 218 1.44 8.70 -12.67
C ILE A 218 2.88 8.39 -13.10
N GLY A 219 3.42 7.26 -12.66
CA GLY A 219 4.73 6.77 -13.06
C GLY A 219 5.30 5.79 -12.05
N HIS A 220 6.45 5.27 -12.38
CA HIS A 220 7.20 4.34 -11.52
C HIS A 220 8.70 4.43 -11.74
N THR A 221 9.50 3.84 -10.86
CA THR A 221 10.96 3.71 -11.02
C THR A 221 11.47 2.45 -10.34
N GLY A 222 12.61 1.95 -10.80
CA GLY A 222 13.27 0.75 -10.26
C GLY A 222 12.75 -0.56 -10.85
N ASN A 223 12.93 -1.66 -10.13
CA ASN A 223 12.60 -3.02 -10.56
C ASN A 223 11.12 -3.34 -10.32
N VAL A 224 10.23 -2.67 -11.04
CA VAL A 224 8.80 -2.95 -10.94
C VAL A 224 8.46 -4.34 -11.46
N PRO A 225 7.37 -4.98 -10.96
CA PRO A 225 6.85 -6.20 -11.55
C PRO A 225 6.57 -6.06 -13.05
N VAL A 226 6.85 -7.10 -13.83
CA VAL A 226 6.69 -7.10 -15.31
C VAL A 226 5.28 -6.65 -15.74
N SER A 227 4.26 -7.01 -14.96
CA SER A 227 2.86 -6.62 -15.25
C SER A 227 2.58 -5.12 -15.23
N ILE A 228 3.48 -4.31 -14.69
CA ILE A 228 3.37 -2.84 -14.63
C ILE A 228 4.58 -2.12 -15.23
N SER A 229 5.53 -2.83 -15.84
CA SER A 229 6.75 -2.23 -16.40
C SER A 229 6.50 -1.40 -17.66
N ASP A 230 5.41 -1.70 -18.37
CA ASP A 230 5.09 -1.11 -19.67
C ASP A 230 4.00 -0.01 -19.57
N LEU A 231 3.71 0.46 -18.35
CA LEU A 231 2.67 1.46 -18.06
C LEU A 231 3.19 2.90 -18.06
#